data_25d11e3a52c8df748f3860feca41294c
#
_entry.id   25d11e3a52c8df748f3860feca41294c
#
_cell.length_a   1.000
_cell.length_b   1.000
_cell.length_c   1.000
_cell.angle_alpha   90.00
_cell.angle_beta   90.00
_cell.angle_gamma   90.00
#
_symmetry.space_group_name_H-M   'P 1'
#
loop_
_entity.id
_entity.type
_entity.pdbx_description
1 polymer ?
#
loop_
_entity_poly.entity_id
_entity_poly.type
_entity_poly.pdbx_seq_one_letter_code
_entity_poly.pdbx_strand_id
1 'polypeptide(L)'
;NQVAEAPRTTFLQMVLRQLNDYVIILLMIAAVISAVISAVEHEPFIESAAILAIVVLNAVLGVVQESRAEQALAALKKLASPDAQVIRGGHRVTVPASQLVPGDIILLEAGFFIPADVRLLESVNLRVEEAALTGESVAVEKKAALIHPENASLGDRQNSAFMGTTIAYGRGRAIVVETGMR
;
A
#
# COMPACT_ATOMS: atom_id res chain seq x y z
N ASN A 1 0.45 7.95 -10.33
CA ASN A 1 0.37 8.35 -8.93
C ASN A 1 0.17 7.10 -8.04
N GLN A 2 1.26 6.38 -7.75
CA GLN A 2 1.26 5.21 -6.87
C GLN A 2 2.45 5.31 -5.93
N VAL A 3 2.22 5.06 -4.65
CA VAL A 3 3.31 4.85 -3.68
C VAL A 3 4.03 3.56 -4.11
N ALA A 4 5.38 3.56 -4.08
CA ALA A 4 6.18 2.40 -4.48
C ALA A 4 5.72 1.16 -3.71
N GLU A 5 5.21 0.16 -4.43
CA GLU A 5 4.84 -1.12 -3.82
C GLU A 5 6.10 -1.93 -3.53
N ALA A 6 6.11 -2.59 -2.38
CA ALA A 6 7.13 -3.59 -2.11
C ALA A 6 7.10 -4.67 -3.22
N PRO A 7 8.26 -5.14 -3.69
CA PRO A 7 8.30 -6.16 -4.73
C PRO A 7 7.51 -7.39 -4.28
N ARG A 8 6.69 -7.93 -5.18
CA ARG A 8 5.92 -9.15 -4.92
C ARG A 8 6.86 -10.30 -4.60
N THR A 9 6.56 -11.04 -3.56
CA THR A 9 7.33 -12.23 -3.21
C THR A 9 7.24 -13.26 -4.34
N THR A 10 8.38 -13.74 -4.79
CA THR A 10 8.44 -14.79 -5.81
C THR A 10 8.09 -16.12 -5.17
N PHE A 11 7.44 -17.04 -5.92
CA PHE A 11 7.12 -18.38 -5.45
C PHE A 11 8.32 -19.09 -4.77
N LEU A 12 9.51 -18.96 -5.35
CA LEU A 12 10.74 -19.53 -4.78
C LEU A 12 11.09 -18.90 -3.42
N GLN A 13 10.87 -17.60 -3.26
CA GLN A 13 11.10 -16.92 -1.97
C GLN A 13 10.11 -17.36 -0.90
N MET A 14 8.84 -17.60 -1.26
CA MET A 14 7.84 -18.15 -0.34
C MET A 14 8.26 -19.57 0.13
N VAL A 15 8.67 -20.42 -0.80
CA VAL A 15 9.15 -21.78 -0.46
C VAL A 15 10.39 -21.72 0.43
N LEU A 16 11.37 -20.89 0.11
CA LEU A 16 12.58 -20.74 0.93
C LEU A 16 12.27 -20.19 2.32
N ARG A 17 11.33 -19.25 2.43
CA ARG A 17 10.88 -18.73 3.72
C ARG A 17 10.22 -19.82 4.56
N GLN A 18 9.39 -20.66 3.92
CA GLN A 18 8.75 -21.78 4.58
C GLN A 18 9.75 -22.82 5.08
N LEU A 19 10.78 -23.12 4.27
CA LEU A 19 11.84 -24.04 4.70
C LEU A 19 12.75 -23.48 5.81
N ASN A 20 12.79 -22.18 6.01
CA ASN A 20 13.51 -21.52 7.10
C ASN A 20 12.68 -21.39 8.38
N ASP A 21 11.51 -22.02 8.45
CA ASP A 21 10.72 -22.11 9.67
C ASP A 21 11.37 -23.06 10.67
N TYR A 22 11.39 -22.65 11.96
CA TYR A 22 12.05 -23.42 13.03
C TYR A 22 11.48 -24.84 13.16
N VAL A 23 10.17 -25.02 13.02
CA VAL A 23 9.52 -26.33 13.13
C VAL A 23 9.90 -27.22 11.95
N ILE A 24 9.99 -26.66 10.75
CA ILE A 24 10.41 -27.41 9.56
C ILE A 24 11.88 -27.81 9.65
N ILE A 25 12.75 -26.93 10.13
CA ILE A 25 14.17 -27.27 10.38
C ILE A 25 14.28 -28.42 11.38
N LEU A 26 13.51 -28.37 12.48
CA LEU A 26 13.48 -29.45 13.47
C LEU A 26 13.04 -30.79 12.87
N LEU A 27 11.96 -30.77 12.06
CA LEU A 27 11.47 -31.96 11.36
C LEU A 27 12.48 -32.49 10.34
N MET A 28 13.18 -31.63 9.64
CA MET A 28 14.25 -32.02 8.71
C MET A 28 15.41 -32.72 9.44
N ILE A 29 15.81 -32.20 10.59
CA ILE A 29 16.82 -32.85 11.44
C ILE A 29 16.32 -34.22 11.91
N ALA A 30 15.07 -34.31 12.38
CA ALA A 30 14.46 -35.57 12.79
C ALA A 30 14.41 -36.59 11.64
N ALA A 31 14.06 -36.14 10.42
CA ALA A 31 14.04 -37.00 9.24
C ALA A 31 15.43 -37.56 8.90
N VAL A 32 16.47 -36.72 9.01
CA VAL A 32 17.85 -37.16 8.79
C VAL A 32 18.29 -38.19 9.84
N ILE A 33 18.00 -37.95 11.12
CA ILE A 33 18.32 -38.88 12.22
C ILE A 33 17.59 -40.21 12.01
N SER A 34 16.29 -40.19 11.72
CA SER A 34 15.50 -41.39 11.42
C SER A 34 16.06 -42.15 10.22
N ALA A 35 16.47 -41.46 9.15
CA ALA A 35 17.07 -42.09 7.99
C ALA A 35 18.42 -42.78 8.31
N VAL A 36 19.25 -42.14 9.14
CA VAL A 36 20.52 -42.72 9.59
C VAL A 36 20.27 -43.98 10.43
N ILE A 37 19.33 -43.97 11.33
CA ILE A 37 18.98 -45.13 12.16
C ILE A 37 18.49 -46.28 11.29
N SER A 38 17.53 -46.03 10.38
CA SER A 38 17.03 -47.05 9.44
C SER A 38 18.14 -47.66 8.58
N ALA A 39 19.11 -46.84 8.15
CA ALA A 39 20.26 -47.32 7.37
C ALA A 39 21.16 -48.23 8.19
N VAL A 40 21.41 -47.94 9.46
CA VAL A 40 22.24 -48.75 10.37
C VAL A 40 21.53 -50.07 10.75
N GLU A 41 20.23 -50.01 10.97
CA GLU A 41 19.44 -51.18 11.38
C GLU A 41 18.97 -52.02 10.17
N HIS A 42 19.29 -51.59 8.94
CA HIS A 42 18.85 -52.24 7.68
C HIS A 42 17.32 -52.34 7.56
N GLU A 43 16.63 -51.35 8.15
CA GLU A 43 15.16 -51.26 8.15
C GLU A 43 14.67 -50.33 7.01
N PRO A 44 13.40 -50.45 6.57
CA PRO A 44 12.80 -49.59 5.58
C PRO A 44 12.71 -48.14 6.06
N PHE A 45 12.97 -47.15 5.17
CA PHE A 45 12.91 -45.69 5.46
C PHE A 45 11.47 -45.15 5.60
N ILE A 46 10.55 -45.90 6.16
CA ILE A 46 9.14 -45.55 6.24
C ILE A 46 8.91 -44.32 7.13
N GLU A 47 9.58 -44.28 8.29
CA GLU A 47 9.46 -43.16 9.23
C GLU A 47 10.02 -41.84 8.68
N SER A 48 11.20 -41.90 8.13
CA SER A 48 11.82 -40.70 7.49
C SER A 48 11.01 -40.22 6.29
N ALA A 49 10.45 -41.14 5.49
CA ALA A 49 9.57 -40.79 4.39
C ALA A 49 8.26 -40.15 4.89
N ALA A 50 7.68 -40.63 5.97
CA ALA A 50 6.50 -40.05 6.59
C ALA A 50 6.77 -38.63 7.11
N ILE A 51 7.92 -38.40 7.76
CA ILE A 51 8.32 -37.06 8.22
C ILE A 51 8.50 -36.09 7.03
N LEU A 52 9.16 -36.54 5.96
CA LEU A 52 9.35 -35.75 4.75
C LEU A 52 8.01 -35.42 4.07
N ALA A 53 7.08 -36.38 4.05
CA ALA A 53 5.73 -36.13 3.51
C ALA A 53 4.99 -35.05 4.31
N ILE A 54 5.13 -35.04 5.64
CA ILE A 54 4.57 -34.00 6.51
C ILE A 54 5.23 -32.62 6.21
N VAL A 55 6.56 -32.59 6.07
CA VAL A 55 7.29 -31.37 5.72
C VAL A 55 6.81 -30.79 4.39
N VAL A 56 6.68 -31.64 3.35
CA VAL A 56 6.19 -31.21 2.03
C VAL A 56 4.76 -30.71 2.11
N LEU A 57 3.87 -31.43 2.82
CA LEU A 57 2.49 -31.02 2.99
C LEU A 57 2.41 -29.67 3.71
N ASN A 58 3.18 -29.47 4.76
CA ASN A 58 3.22 -28.23 5.54
C ASN A 58 3.73 -27.07 4.68
N ALA A 59 4.80 -27.29 3.88
CA ALA A 59 5.33 -26.29 2.97
C ALA A 59 4.30 -25.87 1.90
N VAL A 60 3.59 -26.83 1.31
CA VAL A 60 2.53 -26.55 0.32
C VAL A 60 1.39 -25.76 0.96
N LEU A 61 0.93 -26.16 2.14
CA LEU A 61 -0.13 -25.45 2.88
C LEU A 61 0.30 -24.01 3.21
N GLY A 62 1.52 -23.81 3.67
CA GLY A 62 2.06 -22.50 3.99
C GLY A 62 2.10 -21.57 2.77
N VAL A 63 2.61 -22.04 1.65
CA VAL A 63 2.64 -21.27 0.40
C VAL A 63 1.22 -20.92 -0.08
N VAL A 64 0.27 -21.86 0.00
CA VAL A 64 -1.13 -21.59 -0.37
C VAL A 64 -1.76 -20.54 0.53
N GLN A 65 -1.53 -20.62 1.85
CA GLN A 65 -2.06 -19.65 2.82
C GLN A 65 -1.45 -18.26 2.59
N GLU A 66 -0.13 -18.16 2.39
CA GLU A 66 0.56 -16.90 2.12
C GLU A 66 0.07 -16.26 0.81
N SER A 67 -0.06 -17.05 -0.26
CA SER A 67 -0.60 -16.58 -1.54
C SER A 67 -2.03 -16.05 -1.43
N ARG A 68 -2.91 -16.75 -0.67
CA ARG A 68 -4.28 -16.27 -0.42
C ARG A 68 -4.31 -14.97 0.38
N ALA A 69 -3.44 -14.84 1.38
CA ALA A 69 -3.33 -13.62 2.18
C ALA A 69 -2.86 -12.43 1.33
N GLU A 70 -1.85 -12.61 0.47
CA GLU A 70 -1.40 -11.59 -0.47
C GLU A 70 -2.50 -11.16 -1.45
N GLN A 71 -3.24 -12.13 -2.00
CA GLN A 71 -4.36 -11.84 -2.91
C GLN A 71 -5.48 -11.05 -2.21
N ALA A 72 -5.84 -11.42 -0.98
CA ALA A 72 -6.84 -10.70 -0.19
C ALA A 72 -6.39 -9.26 0.11
N LEU A 73 -5.12 -9.08 0.48
CA LEU A 73 -4.55 -7.75 0.72
C LEU A 73 -4.52 -6.89 -0.56
N ALA A 74 -4.16 -7.48 -1.70
CA ALA A 74 -4.18 -6.78 -2.99
C ALA A 74 -5.60 -6.36 -3.41
N ALA A 75 -6.61 -7.21 -3.18
CA ALA A 75 -8.00 -6.88 -3.43
C ALA A 75 -8.48 -5.71 -2.55
N LEU A 76 -8.10 -5.72 -1.27
CA LEU A 76 -8.44 -4.67 -0.30
C LEU A 76 -7.80 -3.33 -0.68
N LYS A 77 -6.52 -3.34 -1.08
CA LYS A 77 -5.82 -2.15 -1.60
C LYS A 77 -6.49 -1.58 -2.84
N LYS A 78 -6.96 -2.44 -3.75
CA LYS A 78 -7.65 -2.00 -4.96
C LYS A 78 -8.99 -1.30 -4.65
N LEU A 79 -9.72 -1.78 -3.64
CA LEU A 79 -10.97 -1.15 -3.17
C LEU A 79 -10.71 0.18 -2.45
N ALA A 80 -9.56 0.33 -1.79
CA ALA A 80 -9.17 1.54 -1.07
C ALA A 80 -8.51 2.60 -1.99
N SER A 81 -8.34 2.33 -3.28
CA SER A 81 -7.76 3.31 -4.22
C SER A 81 -8.81 4.41 -4.50
N PRO A 82 -8.58 5.66 -4.06
CA PRO A 82 -9.57 6.71 -4.25
C PRO A 82 -9.68 7.08 -5.73
N ASP A 83 -10.90 7.41 -6.15
CA ASP A 83 -11.15 8.05 -7.43
C ASP A 83 -10.98 9.56 -7.32
N ALA A 84 -10.52 10.18 -8.40
CA ALA A 84 -10.39 11.63 -8.52
C ALA A 84 -11.31 12.17 -9.62
N GLN A 85 -11.96 13.28 -9.35
CA GLN A 85 -12.69 14.01 -10.37
C GLN A 85 -11.75 15.02 -11.03
N VAL A 86 -11.52 14.86 -12.32
CA VAL A 86 -10.62 15.72 -13.11
C VAL A 86 -11.37 16.45 -14.21
N ILE A 87 -10.83 17.58 -14.65
CA ILE A 87 -11.30 18.30 -15.83
C ILE A 87 -10.31 18.03 -16.96
N ARG A 88 -10.72 17.22 -17.93
CA ARG A 88 -9.94 16.93 -19.15
C ARG A 88 -10.76 17.29 -20.38
N GLY A 89 -10.19 18.04 -21.32
CA GLY A 89 -10.92 18.47 -22.52
C GLY A 89 -12.16 19.33 -22.23
N GLY A 90 -12.19 20.03 -21.09
CA GLY A 90 -13.34 20.85 -20.67
C GLY A 90 -14.48 20.08 -20.01
N HIS A 91 -14.36 18.74 -19.87
CA HIS A 91 -15.38 17.89 -19.26
C HIS A 91 -14.91 17.29 -17.92
N ARG A 92 -15.86 17.10 -16.99
CA ARG A 92 -15.60 16.34 -15.75
C ARG A 92 -15.52 14.87 -16.08
N VAL A 93 -14.44 14.22 -15.65
CA VAL A 93 -14.20 12.79 -15.79
C VAL A 93 -13.74 12.25 -14.45
N THR A 94 -14.27 11.10 -14.04
CA THR A 94 -13.76 10.38 -12.87
C THR A 94 -12.66 9.43 -13.33
N VAL A 95 -11.50 9.53 -12.72
CA VAL A 95 -10.34 8.66 -13.01
C VAL A 95 -9.78 8.08 -11.72
N PRO A 96 -9.24 6.87 -11.72
CA PRO A 96 -8.47 6.37 -10.59
C PRO A 96 -7.32 7.32 -10.24
N ALA A 97 -7.06 7.56 -8.96
CA ALA A 97 -5.97 8.43 -8.52
C ALA A 97 -4.60 8.03 -9.09
N SER A 98 -4.40 6.74 -9.38
CA SER A 98 -3.20 6.23 -10.04
C SER A 98 -2.94 6.78 -11.45
N GLN A 99 -3.98 7.28 -12.14
CA GLN A 99 -3.90 7.85 -13.49
C GLN A 99 -3.77 9.38 -13.51
N LEU A 100 -3.64 10.00 -12.35
CA LEU A 100 -3.36 11.43 -12.25
C LEU A 100 -1.93 11.73 -12.70
N VAL A 101 -1.79 12.82 -13.43
CA VAL A 101 -0.49 13.34 -13.86
C VAL A 101 -0.34 14.81 -13.45
N PRO A 102 0.89 15.30 -13.23
CA PRO A 102 1.12 16.72 -13.04
C PRO A 102 0.51 17.54 -14.17
N GLY A 103 -0.21 18.61 -13.80
CA GLY A 103 -0.96 19.44 -14.73
C GLY A 103 -2.47 19.11 -14.84
N ASP A 104 -2.92 17.97 -14.32
CA ASP A 104 -4.37 17.70 -14.23
C ASP A 104 -5.06 18.71 -13.31
N ILE A 105 -6.23 19.19 -13.71
CA ILE A 105 -7.08 20.01 -12.86
C ILE A 105 -8.08 19.09 -12.16
N ILE A 106 -8.02 19.05 -10.83
CA ILE A 106 -8.92 18.23 -10.00
C ILE A 106 -9.96 19.09 -9.30
N LEU A 107 -11.12 18.48 -9.06
CA LEU A 107 -12.19 19.05 -8.26
C LEU A 107 -12.09 18.54 -6.83
N LEU A 108 -12.18 19.45 -5.89
CA LEU A 108 -12.12 19.19 -4.46
C LEU A 108 -13.51 19.42 -3.86
N GLU A 109 -14.03 18.41 -3.17
CA GLU A 109 -15.35 18.47 -2.50
C GLU A 109 -15.27 17.82 -1.11
N ALA A 110 -16.06 18.32 -0.17
CA ALA A 110 -16.10 17.78 1.19
C ALA A 110 -16.38 16.27 1.22
N GLY A 111 -15.66 15.54 2.06
CA GLY A 111 -15.74 14.09 2.21
C GLY A 111 -14.79 13.30 1.30
N PHE A 112 -14.13 13.95 0.34
CA PHE A 112 -13.15 13.26 -0.52
C PHE A 112 -11.73 13.37 0.02
N PHE A 113 -10.92 12.35 -0.28
CA PHE A 113 -9.48 12.39 -0.07
C PHE A 113 -8.79 13.18 -1.17
N ILE A 114 -7.70 13.84 -0.82
CA ILE A 114 -6.83 14.52 -1.77
C ILE A 114 -5.88 13.47 -2.36
N PRO A 115 -5.99 13.22 -3.68
CA PRO A 115 -5.36 12.06 -4.31
C PRO A 115 -3.92 12.29 -4.74
N ALA A 116 -3.43 13.52 -4.72
CA ALA A 116 -2.08 13.93 -5.12
C ALA A 116 -1.73 15.26 -4.49
N ASP A 117 -0.47 15.68 -4.52
CA ASP A 117 -0.09 17.02 -4.08
C ASP A 117 -0.56 18.07 -5.08
N VAL A 118 -1.27 19.07 -4.59
CA VAL A 118 -1.96 20.02 -5.42
C VAL A 118 -1.75 21.46 -5.00
N ARG A 119 -1.74 22.35 -5.99
CA ARG A 119 -1.82 23.80 -5.81
C ARG A 119 -3.25 24.24 -6.07
N LEU A 120 -3.83 24.97 -5.13
CA LEU A 120 -5.19 25.49 -5.26
C LEU A 120 -5.28 26.58 -6.33
N LEU A 121 -6.26 26.46 -7.21
CA LEU A 121 -6.64 27.47 -8.19
C LEU A 121 -7.85 28.27 -7.67
N GLU A 122 -8.79 27.59 -7.04
CA GLU A 122 -9.97 28.18 -6.43
C GLU A 122 -10.28 27.48 -5.13
N SER A 123 -10.78 28.22 -4.14
CA SER A 123 -11.23 27.69 -2.86
C SER A 123 -12.47 28.46 -2.38
N VAL A 124 -13.51 27.73 -1.95
CA VAL A 124 -14.72 28.28 -1.36
C VAL A 124 -14.93 27.59 -0.01
N ASN A 125 -14.60 28.30 1.05
CA ASN A 125 -14.66 27.79 2.44
C ASN A 125 -13.95 26.43 2.60
N LEU A 126 -12.89 26.18 1.83
CA LEU A 126 -12.20 24.90 1.81
C LEU A 126 -11.42 24.70 3.09
N ARG A 127 -11.69 23.61 3.81
CA ARG A 127 -10.95 23.18 4.99
C ARG A 127 -10.49 21.75 4.82
N VAL A 128 -9.22 21.49 5.13
CA VAL A 128 -8.55 20.19 4.96
C VAL A 128 -8.03 19.71 6.30
N GLU A 129 -8.29 18.46 6.61
CA GLU A 129 -7.71 17.76 7.75
C GLU A 129 -6.33 17.25 7.36
N GLU A 130 -5.30 17.82 7.97
CA GLU A 130 -3.89 17.52 7.72
C GLU A 130 -3.21 16.86 8.92
N ALA A 131 -3.98 16.29 9.84
CA ALA A 131 -3.49 15.66 11.07
C ALA A 131 -2.39 14.61 10.83
N ALA A 132 -2.47 13.87 9.72
CA ALA A 132 -1.46 12.88 9.35
C ALA A 132 -0.10 13.49 8.99
N LEU A 133 -0.05 14.77 8.61
CA LEU A 133 1.16 15.49 8.21
C LEU A 133 1.68 16.43 9.28
N THR A 134 0.77 17.15 9.96
CA THR A 134 1.12 18.20 10.91
C THR A 134 0.98 17.77 12.37
N GLY A 135 0.26 16.69 12.62
CA GLY A 135 -0.12 16.25 13.97
C GLY A 135 -1.27 17.05 14.59
N GLU A 136 -1.77 18.10 13.92
CA GLU A 136 -2.86 18.94 14.41
C GLU A 136 -4.21 18.39 13.98
N SER A 137 -5.12 18.17 14.93
CA SER A 137 -6.45 17.60 14.69
C SER A 137 -7.48 18.60 14.13
N VAL A 138 -7.13 19.88 14.03
CA VAL A 138 -8.06 20.92 13.55
C VAL A 138 -7.90 21.09 12.05
N ALA A 139 -9.03 21.08 11.33
CA ALA A 139 -9.04 21.31 9.88
C ALA A 139 -8.53 22.71 9.52
N VAL A 140 -7.53 22.79 8.67
CA VAL A 140 -6.87 24.02 8.22
C VAL A 140 -7.65 24.67 7.09
N GLU A 141 -7.93 25.97 7.21
CA GLU A 141 -8.54 26.73 6.12
C GLU A 141 -7.55 26.93 4.97
N LYS A 142 -7.98 26.61 3.75
CA LYS A 142 -7.19 26.71 2.54
C LYS A 142 -7.63 27.88 1.65
N LYS A 143 -6.67 28.69 1.19
CA LYS A 143 -6.90 29.92 0.43
C LYS A 143 -6.04 29.95 -0.83
N ALA A 144 -6.66 29.82 -1.99
CA ALA A 144 -5.96 29.77 -3.28
C ALA A 144 -5.12 31.04 -3.57
N ALA A 145 -5.60 32.22 -3.12
CA ALA A 145 -4.96 33.51 -3.42
C ALA A 145 -3.68 33.80 -2.61
N LEU A 146 -3.40 33.01 -1.57
CA LEU A 146 -2.22 33.24 -0.75
C LEU A 146 -0.94 32.81 -1.46
N ILE A 147 0.12 33.59 -1.24
CA ILE A 147 1.48 33.29 -1.68
C ILE A 147 2.33 33.10 -0.43
N HIS A 148 3.00 31.96 -0.34
CA HIS A 148 3.88 31.64 0.78
C HIS A 148 5.34 31.76 0.37
N PRO A 149 6.25 32.03 1.33
CA PRO A 149 7.69 31.92 1.11
C PRO A 149 8.06 30.50 0.65
N GLU A 150 9.11 30.36 -0.14
CA GLU A 150 9.57 29.09 -0.68
C GLU A 150 9.92 28.07 0.43
N ASN A 151 10.40 28.56 1.58
CA ASN A 151 10.76 27.76 2.76
C ASN A 151 9.63 27.59 3.79
N ALA A 152 8.37 27.93 3.44
CA ALA A 152 7.23 27.72 4.35
C ALA A 152 7.08 26.24 4.69
N SER A 153 6.77 25.94 5.98
CA SER A 153 6.50 24.58 6.42
C SER A 153 5.26 24.00 5.72
N LEU A 154 5.12 22.69 5.64
CA LEU A 154 3.97 22.06 4.96
C LEU A 154 2.64 22.53 5.56
N GLY A 155 2.52 22.61 6.87
CA GLY A 155 1.30 23.05 7.56
C GLY A 155 0.92 24.51 7.29
N ASP A 156 1.90 25.37 6.97
CA ASP A 156 1.69 26.79 6.71
C ASP A 156 1.25 27.06 5.24
N ARG A 157 1.40 26.07 4.36
CA ARG A 157 1.06 26.22 2.94
C ARG A 157 -0.44 26.15 2.71
N GLN A 158 -1.16 27.21 3.06
CA GLN A 158 -2.61 27.30 2.92
C GLN A 158 -3.10 27.28 1.45
N ASN A 159 -2.23 27.54 0.50
CA ASN A 159 -2.53 27.54 -0.93
C ASN A 159 -2.30 26.20 -1.61
N SER A 160 -1.90 25.20 -0.86
CA SER A 160 -1.62 23.85 -1.32
C SER A 160 -2.35 22.83 -0.43
N ALA A 161 -2.59 21.66 -0.96
CA ALA A 161 -3.12 20.55 -0.21
C ALA A 161 -2.38 19.27 -0.64
N PHE A 162 -2.24 18.33 0.29
CA PHE A 162 -1.29 17.22 0.16
C PHE A 162 -2.00 15.89 0.07
N MET A 163 -1.38 14.96 -0.64
CA MET A 163 -1.87 13.59 -0.82
C MET A 163 -2.14 12.92 0.53
N GLY A 164 -3.28 12.22 0.62
CA GLY A 164 -3.67 11.45 1.82
C GLY A 164 -4.37 12.26 2.90
N THR A 165 -4.59 13.57 2.68
CA THR A 165 -5.40 14.41 3.56
C THR A 165 -6.88 14.38 3.13
N THR A 166 -7.80 14.78 4.02
CA THR A 166 -9.24 14.72 3.80
C THR A 166 -9.84 16.13 3.76
N ILE A 167 -10.76 16.36 2.83
CA ILE A 167 -11.50 17.61 2.74
C ILE A 167 -12.65 17.56 3.77
N ALA A 168 -12.51 18.32 4.88
CA ALA A 168 -13.51 18.37 5.93
C ALA A 168 -14.72 19.22 5.52
N TYR A 169 -14.50 20.31 4.79
CA TYR A 169 -15.55 21.25 4.42
C TYR A 169 -15.20 22.04 3.16
N GLY A 170 -16.25 22.51 2.45
CA GLY A 170 -16.10 23.39 1.30
C GLY A 170 -15.79 22.67 -0.01
N ARG A 171 -15.35 23.45 -0.99
CA ARG A 171 -15.03 22.97 -2.34
C ARG A 171 -13.95 23.83 -2.98
N GLY A 172 -13.30 23.29 -4.00
CA GLY A 172 -12.27 24.02 -4.74
C GLY A 172 -11.88 23.36 -6.05
N ARG A 173 -10.97 24.03 -6.75
CA ARG A 173 -10.26 23.46 -7.90
C ARG A 173 -8.77 23.60 -7.65
N ALA A 174 -8.03 22.59 -8.04
CA ALA A 174 -6.59 22.56 -7.85
C ALA A 174 -5.89 21.93 -9.05
N ILE A 175 -4.64 22.30 -9.26
CA ILE A 175 -3.77 21.65 -10.25
C ILE A 175 -2.87 20.68 -9.54
N VAL A 176 -2.73 19.48 -10.09
CA VAL A 176 -1.79 18.47 -9.61
C VAL A 176 -0.38 18.95 -9.88
N VAL A 177 0.44 19.02 -8.84
CA VAL A 177 1.84 19.47 -8.91
C VAL A 177 2.77 18.27 -8.92
N GLU A 178 2.56 17.36 -7.96
CA GLU A 178 3.37 16.16 -7.81
C GLU A 178 2.49 14.92 -7.56
N THR A 179 3.03 13.77 -7.94
CA THR A 179 2.33 12.50 -7.80
C THR A 179 3.28 11.42 -7.29
N GLY A 180 2.77 10.46 -6.50
CA GLY A 180 3.55 9.36 -5.96
C GLY A 180 4.51 9.78 -4.86
N MET A 181 5.76 9.35 -4.96
CA MET A 181 6.83 9.59 -3.97
C MET A 181 7.86 10.64 -4.42
N ARG A 182 7.45 11.58 -5.24
CA ARG A 182 8.31 12.70 -5.66
C ARG A 182 8.10 13.89 -4.78
#